data_e716fd625dbe49b5ba4d7290fc2a9fb0
#
_entry.id   e716fd625dbe49b5ba4d7290fc2a9fb0
#
_cell.length_a   1.000
_cell.length_b   1.000
_cell.length_c   1.000
_cell.angle_alpha   90.00
_cell.angle_beta   90.00
_cell.angle_gamma   90.00
#
_symmetry.space_group_name_H-M   'P 1'
#
loop_
_entity.id
_entity.type
_entity.pdbx_description
1 polymer ?
#
loop_
_entity_poly.entity_id
_entity_poly.type
_entity_poly.pdbx_seq_one_letter_code
_entity_poly.pdbx_strand_id
1 'polypeptide(L)'
;MKICKKESSLFPAVGVVLVCFASLAWALPVSAGQQEPEVVSLLGRKLFATPAEGEELAKLQANLQEAVRAVETNPDSVETIIGYGRALAGLWRYHEAIEVYSKGIKAHPDEAMLYRHRGHRYISIRDFDKAASDTAKAAALNDKDFDICYHLGLAHYLRGEFDKARAAYESCLKVATDDDSKIAVSNWLHATLRRLGRQEDAAKVLGGISEGMKVEENTSYLNLLLFFKGLKTEDEILNWAADSELDAATVGYGVGCWHLYSGQKEKASGFFEKIVTGRYWPAFGFIAAEAELARMK
;
A
#
# COMPACT_ATOMS: atom_id res chain seq x y z
N MET A 1 85.38 21.66 -31.34
CA MET A 1 84.59 22.59 -30.55
C MET A 1 83.15 22.55 -31.11
N LYS A 2 82.31 21.65 -30.60
CA LYS A 2 80.89 21.59 -30.95
C LYS A 2 80.12 21.33 -29.64
N ILE A 3 79.27 22.31 -29.29
CA ILE A 3 78.46 22.36 -28.07
C ILE A 3 77.23 21.52 -28.30
N CYS A 4 77.05 20.49 -27.48
CA CYS A 4 75.87 19.64 -27.49
C CYS A 4 74.77 20.29 -26.63
N LYS A 5 73.66 20.68 -27.26
CA LYS A 5 72.46 21.15 -26.57
C LYS A 5 71.69 19.97 -26.04
N LYS A 6 71.40 20.01 -24.74
CA LYS A 6 70.52 19.08 -24.00
C LYS A 6 69.07 19.53 -24.17
N GLU A 7 68.25 18.74 -24.86
CA GLU A 7 66.80 18.94 -24.92
C GLU A 7 66.16 18.38 -23.64
N SER A 8 65.46 19.21 -22.93
CA SER A 8 64.64 18.83 -21.80
C SER A 8 63.24 18.50 -22.27
N SER A 9 62.88 17.21 -22.21
CA SER A 9 61.50 16.77 -22.43
C SER A 9 60.61 17.08 -21.23
N LEU A 10 59.66 18.00 -21.41
CA LEU A 10 58.55 18.18 -20.50
C LEU A 10 57.53 17.06 -20.68
N PHE A 11 57.30 16.26 -19.66
CA PHE A 11 56.12 15.41 -19.54
C PHE A 11 54.94 16.22 -18.96
N PRO A 12 53.73 16.16 -19.54
CA PRO A 12 52.59 16.79 -18.94
C PRO A 12 52.13 15.97 -17.71
N ALA A 13 51.95 16.66 -16.59
CA ALA A 13 51.39 16.09 -15.40
C ALA A 13 49.91 15.74 -15.65
N VAL A 14 49.59 14.44 -15.59
CA VAL A 14 48.20 13.96 -15.54
C VAL A 14 47.65 14.27 -14.19
N GLY A 15 46.79 15.29 -14.11
CA GLY A 15 46.03 15.61 -12.90
C GLY A 15 45.02 14.50 -12.63
N VAL A 16 45.28 13.72 -11.57
CA VAL A 16 44.28 12.81 -11.00
C VAL A 16 43.22 13.66 -10.29
N VAL A 17 42.08 13.82 -10.92
CA VAL A 17 40.87 14.38 -10.25
C VAL A 17 40.38 13.33 -9.29
N LEU A 18 40.67 13.50 -7.99
CA LEU A 18 40.02 12.77 -6.91
C LEU A 18 38.56 13.22 -6.85
N VAL A 19 37.66 12.43 -7.44
CA VAL A 19 36.23 12.56 -7.21
C VAL A 19 35.97 12.03 -5.80
N CYS A 20 35.90 12.93 -4.83
CA CYS A 20 35.37 12.58 -3.49
C CYS A 20 33.90 12.21 -3.64
N PHE A 21 33.61 10.91 -3.69
CA PHE A 21 32.28 10.43 -3.41
C PHE A 21 31.96 10.76 -1.96
N ALA A 22 31.13 11.77 -1.74
CA ALA A 22 30.51 12.02 -0.46
C ALA A 22 29.57 10.84 -0.23
N SER A 23 30.01 9.86 0.56
CA SER A 23 29.18 8.82 1.12
C SER A 23 28.09 9.51 1.98
N LEU A 24 26.88 9.66 1.41
CA LEU A 24 25.72 10.08 2.18
C LEU A 24 25.47 8.98 3.22
N ALA A 25 25.84 9.24 4.45
CA ALA A 25 25.51 8.39 5.58
C ALA A 25 23.99 8.36 5.74
N TRP A 26 23.40 7.21 5.50
CA TRP A 26 21.97 6.94 5.60
C TRP A 26 21.49 6.63 7.02
N ALA A 27 22.40 6.68 8.00
CA ALA A 27 22.07 6.46 9.40
C ALA A 27 21.76 7.80 10.09
N LEU A 28 20.48 8.18 10.13
CA LEU A 28 20.03 9.18 11.09
C LEU A 28 19.95 8.51 12.47
N PRO A 29 20.56 9.11 13.53
CA PRO A 29 20.40 8.59 14.88
C PRO A 29 18.94 8.77 15.29
N VAL A 30 18.30 7.69 15.72
CA VAL A 30 17.03 7.76 16.44
C VAL A 30 17.32 8.44 17.76
N SER A 31 17.08 9.75 17.83
CA SER A 31 17.04 10.49 19.09
C SER A 31 15.91 9.91 19.94
N ALA A 32 16.16 9.65 21.22
CA ALA A 32 15.16 9.30 22.23
C ALA A 32 14.29 10.53 22.61
N GLY A 33 13.82 11.26 21.59
CA GLY A 33 12.81 12.31 21.68
C GLY A 33 11.45 11.74 21.30
N GLN A 34 10.37 12.36 21.71
CA GLN A 34 9.01 11.95 21.43
C GLN A 34 8.88 11.49 19.97
N GLN A 35 8.49 10.22 19.77
CA GLN A 35 8.30 9.67 18.43
C GLN A 35 7.26 10.53 17.71
N GLU A 36 7.64 11.10 16.57
CA GLU A 36 6.69 11.83 15.73
C GLU A 36 5.67 10.84 15.15
N PRO A 37 4.40 11.24 15.04
CA PRO A 37 3.40 10.37 14.45
C PRO A 37 3.73 10.13 12.98
N GLU A 38 3.64 8.89 12.55
CA GLU A 38 3.78 8.54 11.12
C GLU A 38 2.63 9.12 10.28
N VAL A 39 1.43 9.22 10.88
CA VAL A 39 0.24 9.75 10.21
C VAL A 39 -0.62 10.52 11.20
N VAL A 40 -1.26 11.58 10.74
CA VAL A 40 -2.46 12.12 11.37
C VAL A 40 -3.67 11.58 10.60
N SER A 41 -4.52 10.81 11.28
CA SER A 41 -5.69 10.19 10.66
C SER A 41 -6.71 11.23 10.16
N LEU A 42 -7.64 10.83 9.29
CA LEU A 42 -8.75 11.69 8.83
C LEU A 42 -9.64 12.20 9.98
N LEU A 43 -9.55 11.57 11.13
CA LEU A 43 -10.29 11.92 12.35
C LEU A 43 -9.45 12.74 13.34
N GLY A 44 -8.23 13.16 12.96
CA GLY A 44 -7.33 13.98 13.77
C GLY A 44 -6.52 13.19 14.81
N ARG A 45 -6.52 11.85 14.79
CA ARG A 45 -5.72 11.02 15.70
C ARG A 45 -4.27 10.91 15.20
N LYS A 46 -3.31 10.99 16.11
CA LYS A 46 -1.91 10.70 15.84
C LYS A 46 -1.68 9.19 15.84
N LEU A 47 -1.13 8.66 14.76
CA LEU A 47 -0.86 7.24 14.55
C LEU A 47 0.66 7.03 14.46
N PHE A 48 1.18 6.10 15.22
CA PHE A 48 2.61 5.85 15.37
C PHE A 48 2.99 4.51 14.74
N ALA A 49 4.25 4.39 14.31
CA ALA A 49 4.80 3.15 13.81
C ALA A 49 5.03 2.15 14.96
N THR A 50 4.14 1.20 15.09
CA THR A 50 4.21 0.11 16.09
C THR A 50 3.90 -1.24 15.41
N PRO A 51 4.72 -1.67 14.43
CA PRO A 51 4.35 -2.74 13.51
C PRO A 51 4.29 -4.12 14.18
N ALA A 52 5.21 -4.40 15.08
CA ALA A 52 5.37 -5.70 15.72
C ALA A 52 6.23 -5.59 16.98
N GLU A 53 6.30 -6.67 17.74
CA GLU A 53 7.14 -6.81 18.93
C GLU A 53 7.91 -8.14 18.89
N GLY A 54 8.93 -8.28 19.73
CA GLY A 54 9.66 -9.53 19.90
C GLY A 54 10.33 -10.05 18.63
N GLU A 55 10.14 -11.32 18.33
CA GLU A 55 10.79 -12.02 17.22
C GLU A 55 10.36 -11.48 15.86
N GLU A 56 9.09 -11.12 15.72
CA GLU A 56 8.58 -10.54 14.47
C GLU A 56 9.24 -9.19 14.16
N LEU A 57 9.39 -8.32 15.16
CA LEU A 57 10.12 -7.06 14.99
C LEU A 57 11.58 -7.32 14.61
N ALA A 58 12.25 -8.28 15.24
CA ALA A 58 13.64 -8.64 14.91
C ALA A 58 13.75 -9.11 13.45
N LYS A 59 12.79 -9.90 12.95
CA LYS A 59 12.74 -10.33 11.55
C LYS A 59 12.56 -9.14 10.60
N LEU A 60 11.64 -8.23 10.90
CA LEU A 60 11.43 -7.03 10.07
C LEU A 60 12.69 -6.14 10.02
N GLN A 61 13.39 -5.99 11.15
CA GLN A 61 14.64 -5.25 11.21
C GLN A 61 15.77 -5.93 10.43
N ALA A 62 15.87 -7.26 10.49
CA ALA A 62 16.84 -8.02 9.70
C ALA A 62 16.57 -7.86 8.20
N ASN A 63 15.31 -7.95 7.76
CA ASN A 63 14.89 -7.71 6.38
C ASN A 63 15.27 -6.29 5.91
N LEU A 64 15.11 -5.29 6.78
CA LEU A 64 15.53 -3.92 6.46
C LEU A 64 17.05 -3.83 6.27
N GLN A 65 17.84 -4.46 7.15
CA GLN A 65 19.31 -4.46 7.02
C GLN A 65 19.77 -5.14 5.73
N GLU A 66 19.12 -6.22 5.32
CA GLU A 66 19.40 -6.90 4.06
C GLU A 66 19.07 -6.01 2.86
N ALA A 67 17.89 -5.38 2.87
CA ALA A 67 17.47 -4.47 1.82
C ALA A 67 18.38 -3.23 1.69
N VAL A 68 18.90 -2.70 2.80
CA VAL A 68 19.91 -1.62 2.79
C VAL A 68 21.17 -2.08 2.09
N ARG A 69 21.71 -3.25 2.45
CA ARG A 69 22.91 -3.80 1.79
C ARG A 69 22.70 -4.05 0.30
N ALA A 70 21.51 -4.52 -0.08
CA ALA A 70 21.17 -4.75 -1.48
C ALA A 70 21.16 -3.45 -2.29
N VAL A 71 20.55 -2.38 -1.78
CA VAL A 71 20.49 -1.09 -2.47
C VAL A 71 21.86 -0.37 -2.47
N GLU A 72 22.69 -0.56 -1.45
CA GLU A 72 24.07 -0.05 -1.44
C GLU A 72 24.95 -0.74 -2.50
N THR A 73 24.72 -2.04 -2.73
CA THR A 73 25.46 -2.81 -3.74
C THR A 73 24.99 -2.50 -5.16
N ASN A 74 23.67 -2.29 -5.35
CA ASN A 74 23.05 -2.03 -6.65
C ASN A 74 22.08 -0.82 -6.54
N PRO A 75 22.60 0.40 -6.42
CA PRO A 75 21.77 1.58 -6.10
C PRO A 75 20.81 1.98 -7.23
N ASP A 76 21.11 1.60 -8.47
CA ASP A 76 20.30 1.92 -9.66
C ASP A 76 19.33 0.78 -10.04
N SER A 77 19.31 -0.33 -9.28
CA SER A 77 18.37 -1.42 -9.56
C SER A 77 16.97 -1.08 -9.02
N VAL A 78 15.98 -1.09 -9.89
CA VAL A 78 14.57 -0.92 -9.52
C VAL A 78 14.13 -1.95 -8.47
N GLU A 79 14.58 -3.19 -8.62
CA GLU A 79 14.28 -4.28 -7.70
C GLU A 79 14.78 -4.00 -6.28
N THR A 80 16.04 -3.56 -6.13
CA THR A 80 16.61 -3.24 -4.81
C THR A 80 15.97 -2.01 -4.19
N ILE A 81 15.61 -0.99 -4.99
CA ILE A 81 14.88 0.19 -4.55
C ILE A 81 13.49 -0.20 -4.03
N ILE A 82 12.77 -1.05 -4.77
CA ILE A 82 11.46 -1.56 -4.33
C ILE A 82 11.60 -2.40 -3.07
N GLY A 83 12.57 -3.29 -3.01
CA GLY A 83 12.86 -4.10 -1.83
C GLY A 83 13.11 -3.26 -0.58
N TYR A 84 13.92 -2.22 -0.70
CA TYR A 84 14.22 -1.31 0.40
C TYR A 84 12.97 -0.54 0.87
N GLY A 85 12.19 0.02 -0.06
CA GLY A 85 10.95 0.71 0.29
C GLY A 85 9.91 -0.23 0.92
N ARG A 86 9.83 -1.50 0.48
CA ARG A 86 8.96 -2.52 1.10
C ARG A 86 9.41 -2.87 2.51
N ALA A 87 10.71 -3.01 2.75
CA ALA A 87 11.25 -3.31 4.08
C ALA A 87 10.96 -2.16 5.08
N LEU A 88 11.11 -0.90 4.65
CA LEU A 88 10.69 0.26 5.43
C LEU A 88 9.18 0.24 5.72
N ALA A 89 8.37 -0.07 4.71
CA ALA A 89 6.92 -0.14 4.86
C ALA A 89 6.47 -1.27 5.81
N GLY A 90 7.19 -2.39 5.87
CA GLY A 90 6.96 -3.45 6.85
C GLY A 90 7.13 -2.98 8.30
N LEU A 91 8.01 -2.01 8.52
CA LEU A 91 8.20 -1.32 9.81
C LEU A 91 7.27 -0.10 10.00
N TRP A 92 6.29 0.08 9.12
CA TRP A 92 5.36 1.22 9.08
C TRP A 92 6.04 2.59 8.93
N ARG A 93 7.28 2.63 8.41
CA ARG A 93 8.07 3.83 8.10
C ARG A 93 7.71 4.33 6.69
N TYR A 94 6.46 4.78 6.52
CA TYR A 94 5.89 5.05 5.20
C TYR A 94 6.46 6.31 4.55
N HIS A 95 6.76 7.35 5.32
CA HIS A 95 7.39 8.57 4.79
C HIS A 95 8.77 8.25 4.20
N GLU A 96 9.57 7.44 4.88
CA GLU A 96 10.88 7.03 4.36
C GLU A 96 10.76 6.14 3.12
N ALA A 97 9.77 5.23 3.10
CA ALA A 97 9.49 4.43 1.92
C ALA A 97 9.09 5.32 0.71
N ILE A 98 8.27 6.35 0.93
CA ILE A 98 7.89 7.34 -0.09
C ILE A 98 9.11 8.08 -0.63
N GLU A 99 10.05 8.46 0.23
CA GLU A 99 11.31 9.11 -0.20
C GLU A 99 12.16 8.17 -1.06
N VAL A 100 12.30 6.90 -0.66
CA VAL A 100 13.02 5.88 -1.42
C VAL A 100 12.41 5.72 -2.82
N TYR A 101 11.10 5.51 -2.91
CA TYR A 101 10.41 5.40 -4.20
C TYR A 101 10.50 6.70 -5.02
N SER A 102 10.48 7.86 -4.38
CA SER A 102 10.60 9.15 -5.08
C SER A 102 11.97 9.35 -5.70
N LYS A 103 13.04 8.89 -5.03
CA LYS A 103 14.39 8.86 -5.60
C LYS A 103 14.46 7.87 -6.77
N GLY A 104 13.86 6.69 -6.61
CA GLY A 104 13.77 5.69 -7.68
C GLY A 104 13.04 6.20 -8.91
N ILE A 105 11.89 6.86 -8.75
CA ILE A 105 11.12 7.47 -9.85
C ILE A 105 11.91 8.56 -10.57
N LYS A 106 12.73 9.33 -9.85
CA LYS A 106 13.59 10.34 -10.48
C LYS A 106 14.64 9.72 -11.40
N ALA A 107 15.16 8.55 -11.02
CA ALA A 107 16.14 7.80 -11.84
C ALA A 107 15.44 6.99 -12.96
N HIS A 108 14.25 6.44 -12.69
CA HIS A 108 13.50 5.55 -13.56
C HIS A 108 12.05 6.05 -13.77
N PRO A 109 11.82 7.14 -14.50
CA PRO A 109 10.51 7.82 -14.58
C PRO A 109 9.43 7.01 -15.33
N ASP A 110 9.82 5.97 -16.05
CA ASP A 110 8.91 5.11 -16.81
C ASP A 110 8.68 3.74 -16.14
N GLU A 111 9.15 3.56 -14.89
CA GLU A 111 8.97 2.33 -14.15
C GLU A 111 7.66 2.33 -13.35
N ALA A 112 6.66 1.62 -13.87
CA ALA A 112 5.30 1.59 -13.32
C ALA A 112 5.24 1.15 -11.85
N MET A 113 6.05 0.15 -11.47
CA MET A 113 6.00 -0.43 -10.13
C MET A 113 6.49 0.55 -9.05
N LEU A 114 7.38 1.47 -9.35
CA LEU A 114 7.80 2.50 -8.40
C LEU A 114 6.64 3.44 -8.05
N TYR A 115 5.87 3.88 -9.05
CA TYR A 115 4.66 4.67 -8.83
C TYR A 115 3.58 3.87 -8.08
N ARG A 116 3.37 2.60 -8.43
CA ARG A 116 2.43 1.72 -7.73
C ARG A 116 2.78 1.60 -6.24
N HIS A 117 4.05 1.33 -5.91
CA HIS A 117 4.48 1.19 -4.53
C HIS A 117 4.38 2.51 -3.77
N ARG A 118 4.76 3.64 -4.38
CA ARG A 118 4.62 4.96 -3.75
C ARG A 118 3.15 5.33 -3.54
N GLY A 119 2.31 5.08 -4.52
CA GLY A 119 0.86 5.28 -4.45
C GLY A 119 0.22 4.49 -3.30
N HIS A 120 0.62 3.23 -3.11
CA HIS A 120 0.19 2.45 -1.96
C HIS A 120 0.60 3.12 -0.63
N ARG A 121 1.84 3.65 -0.50
CA ARG A 121 2.25 4.34 0.74
C ARG A 121 1.50 5.65 0.94
N TYR A 122 1.14 6.35 -0.13
CA TYR A 122 0.25 7.50 -0.02
C TYR A 122 -1.14 7.12 0.52
N ILE A 123 -1.69 5.95 0.16
CA ILE A 123 -2.90 5.42 0.83
C ILE A 123 -2.63 5.24 2.33
N SER A 124 -1.52 4.62 2.70
CA SER A 124 -1.17 4.35 4.10
C SER A 124 -1.11 5.64 4.94
N ILE A 125 -0.62 6.75 4.39
CA ILE A 125 -0.54 8.05 5.08
C ILE A 125 -1.75 8.97 4.82
N ARG A 126 -2.84 8.47 4.22
CA ARG A 126 -4.10 9.19 3.92
C ARG A 126 -3.98 10.30 2.87
N ASP A 127 -2.90 10.38 2.11
CA ASP A 127 -2.77 11.30 0.96
C ASP A 127 -3.39 10.67 -0.30
N PHE A 128 -4.71 10.55 -0.31
CA PHE A 128 -5.43 9.86 -1.38
C PHE A 128 -5.33 10.56 -2.74
N ASP A 129 -5.06 11.86 -2.76
CA ASP A 129 -4.85 12.60 -4.01
C ASP A 129 -3.55 12.18 -4.69
N LYS A 130 -2.45 12.11 -3.94
CA LYS A 130 -1.18 11.60 -4.47
C LYS A 130 -1.25 10.11 -4.78
N ALA A 131 -1.97 9.33 -3.97
CA ALA A 131 -2.20 7.92 -4.26
C ALA A 131 -2.88 7.72 -5.62
N ALA A 132 -3.98 8.44 -5.88
CA ALA A 132 -4.69 8.37 -7.16
C ALA A 132 -3.83 8.86 -8.34
N SER A 133 -3.05 9.93 -8.15
CA SER A 133 -2.13 10.43 -9.19
C SER A 133 -1.06 9.41 -9.55
N ASP A 134 -0.39 8.82 -8.55
CA ASP A 134 0.69 7.84 -8.78
C ASP A 134 0.15 6.54 -9.38
N THR A 135 -0.95 6.00 -8.86
CA THR A 135 -1.54 4.77 -9.39
C THR A 135 -2.12 4.97 -10.80
N ALA A 136 -2.63 6.15 -11.13
CA ALA A 136 -3.03 6.49 -12.50
C ALA A 136 -1.82 6.57 -13.44
N LYS A 137 -0.68 7.16 -12.99
CA LYS A 137 0.56 7.16 -13.76
C LYS A 137 1.09 5.73 -13.96
N ALA A 138 1.05 4.87 -12.93
CA ALA A 138 1.41 3.47 -13.03
C ALA A 138 0.54 2.74 -14.07
N ALA A 139 -0.78 2.94 -14.02
CA ALA A 139 -1.72 2.34 -14.98
C ALA A 139 -1.51 2.83 -16.42
N ALA A 140 -1.10 4.08 -16.61
CA ALA A 140 -0.74 4.59 -17.93
C ALA A 140 0.56 3.98 -18.49
N LEU A 141 1.45 3.49 -17.62
CA LEU A 141 2.69 2.80 -18.01
C LEU A 141 2.48 1.29 -18.18
N ASN A 142 1.64 0.68 -17.35
CA ASN A 142 1.30 -0.76 -17.40
C ASN A 142 -0.15 -0.98 -16.92
N ASP A 143 -1.08 -1.16 -17.85
CA ASP A 143 -2.51 -1.38 -17.58
C ASP A 143 -2.89 -2.84 -17.37
N LYS A 144 -1.92 -3.78 -17.45
CA LYS A 144 -2.14 -5.23 -17.32
C LYS A 144 -1.72 -5.80 -15.97
N ASP A 145 -1.15 -4.97 -15.11
CA ASP A 145 -0.73 -5.39 -13.77
C ASP A 145 -1.91 -5.32 -12.80
N PHE A 146 -2.17 -6.44 -12.12
CA PHE A 146 -3.26 -6.55 -11.14
C PHE A 146 -3.10 -5.56 -9.99
N ASP A 147 -1.92 -5.48 -9.42
CA ASP A 147 -1.66 -4.61 -8.25
C ASP A 147 -1.84 -3.13 -8.57
N ILE A 148 -1.51 -2.73 -9.80
CA ILE A 148 -1.68 -1.34 -10.26
C ILE A 148 -3.15 -0.98 -10.33
N CYS A 149 -3.95 -1.78 -11.03
CA CYS A 149 -5.39 -1.49 -11.17
C CYS A 149 -6.14 -1.64 -9.85
N TYR A 150 -5.73 -2.58 -8.98
CA TYR A 150 -6.30 -2.76 -7.66
C TYR A 150 -6.10 -1.52 -6.76
N HIS A 151 -4.87 -0.99 -6.70
CA HIS A 151 -4.57 0.20 -5.89
C HIS A 151 -5.16 1.49 -6.51
N LEU A 152 -5.28 1.56 -7.83
CA LEU A 152 -6.00 2.66 -8.48
C LEU A 152 -7.48 2.67 -8.08
N GLY A 153 -8.13 1.51 -8.11
CA GLY A 153 -9.51 1.36 -7.65
C GLY A 153 -9.67 1.77 -6.19
N LEU A 154 -8.76 1.32 -5.33
CA LEU A 154 -8.78 1.64 -3.90
C LEU A 154 -8.57 3.14 -3.63
N ALA A 155 -7.62 3.78 -4.31
CA ALA A 155 -7.39 5.21 -4.17
C ALA A 155 -8.64 6.02 -4.55
N HIS A 156 -9.31 5.69 -5.65
CA HIS A 156 -10.58 6.32 -6.05
C HIS A 156 -11.72 6.01 -5.06
N TYR A 157 -11.82 4.78 -4.56
CA TYR A 157 -12.82 4.41 -3.57
C TYR A 157 -12.68 5.24 -2.29
N LEU A 158 -11.47 5.36 -1.78
CA LEU A 158 -11.16 6.15 -0.57
C LEU A 158 -11.43 7.64 -0.75
N ARG A 159 -11.31 8.17 -1.98
CA ARG A 159 -11.72 9.54 -2.34
C ARG A 159 -13.22 9.71 -2.49
N GLY A 160 -14.00 8.63 -2.51
CA GLY A 160 -15.45 8.68 -2.81
C GLY A 160 -15.77 8.81 -4.29
N GLU A 161 -14.80 8.62 -5.19
CA GLU A 161 -14.96 8.66 -6.64
C GLU A 161 -15.39 7.28 -7.17
N PHE A 162 -16.58 6.83 -6.74
CA PHE A 162 -17.00 5.43 -6.92
C PHE A 162 -17.16 5.01 -8.38
N ASP A 163 -17.52 5.91 -9.31
CA ASP A 163 -17.55 5.58 -10.74
C ASP A 163 -16.16 5.27 -11.30
N LYS A 164 -15.14 6.03 -10.88
CA LYS A 164 -13.74 5.76 -11.26
C LYS A 164 -13.22 4.49 -10.61
N ALA A 165 -13.54 4.27 -9.33
CA ALA A 165 -13.19 3.04 -8.62
C ALA A 165 -13.79 1.80 -9.32
N ARG A 166 -15.08 1.87 -9.72
CA ARG A 166 -15.76 0.83 -10.48
C ARG A 166 -15.01 0.53 -11.79
N ALA A 167 -14.71 1.54 -12.58
CA ALA A 167 -14.02 1.37 -13.86
C ALA A 167 -12.64 0.70 -13.68
N ALA A 168 -11.88 1.11 -12.66
CA ALA A 168 -10.59 0.51 -12.33
C ALA A 168 -10.74 -0.97 -11.89
N TYR A 169 -11.69 -1.29 -11.00
CA TYR A 169 -11.92 -2.66 -10.54
C TYR A 169 -12.50 -3.58 -11.64
N GLU A 170 -13.37 -3.07 -12.53
CA GLU A 170 -13.83 -3.83 -13.70
C GLU A 170 -12.67 -4.17 -14.66
N SER A 171 -11.69 -3.27 -14.81
CA SER A 171 -10.46 -3.55 -15.55
C SER A 171 -9.57 -4.53 -14.81
N CYS A 172 -9.44 -4.40 -13.49
CA CYS A 172 -8.67 -5.29 -12.63
C CYS A 172 -9.20 -6.72 -12.68
N LEU A 173 -10.52 -6.91 -12.68
CA LEU A 173 -11.15 -8.24 -12.76
C LEU A 173 -10.79 -8.97 -14.07
N LYS A 174 -10.52 -8.25 -15.16
CA LYS A 174 -10.12 -8.84 -16.46
C LYS A 174 -8.69 -9.39 -16.45
N VAL A 175 -7.83 -8.86 -15.57
CA VAL A 175 -6.43 -9.27 -15.45
C VAL A 175 -6.17 -10.18 -14.24
N ALA A 176 -7.17 -10.38 -13.38
CA ALA A 176 -7.11 -11.32 -12.26
C ALA A 176 -7.10 -12.76 -12.75
N THR A 177 -6.01 -13.49 -12.54
CA THR A 177 -5.80 -14.85 -13.10
C THR A 177 -6.04 -15.96 -12.09
N ASP A 178 -5.86 -15.69 -10.80
CA ASP A 178 -6.01 -16.64 -9.70
C ASP A 178 -7.19 -16.29 -8.80
N ASP A 179 -7.52 -17.17 -7.85
CA ASP A 179 -8.66 -16.98 -6.97
C ASP A 179 -8.41 -15.87 -5.93
N ASP A 180 -7.19 -15.72 -5.43
CA ASP A 180 -6.83 -14.63 -4.50
C ASP A 180 -7.07 -13.25 -5.13
N SER A 181 -6.55 -13.03 -6.33
CA SER A 181 -6.75 -11.79 -7.09
C SER A 181 -8.24 -11.54 -7.38
N LYS A 182 -8.98 -12.58 -7.81
CA LYS A 182 -10.42 -12.46 -8.08
C LYS A 182 -11.21 -12.10 -6.83
N ILE A 183 -10.91 -12.73 -5.70
CA ILE A 183 -11.55 -12.43 -4.41
C ILE A 183 -11.27 -11.01 -3.96
N ALA A 184 -9.99 -10.58 -4.01
CA ALA A 184 -9.60 -9.24 -3.61
C ALA A 184 -10.36 -8.15 -4.40
N VAL A 185 -10.34 -8.25 -5.74
CA VAL A 185 -11.01 -7.25 -6.57
C VAL A 185 -12.53 -7.36 -6.47
N SER A 186 -13.11 -8.57 -6.34
CA SER A 186 -14.55 -8.75 -6.21
C SER A 186 -15.11 -8.13 -4.95
N ASN A 187 -14.37 -8.19 -3.83
CA ASN A 187 -14.78 -7.57 -2.58
C ASN A 187 -14.93 -6.04 -2.74
N TRP A 188 -13.93 -5.37 -3.29
CA TRP A 188 -13.96 -3.93 -3.47
C TRP A 188 -14.92 -3.48 -4.60
N LEU A 189 -15.03 -4.27 -5.67
CA LEU A 189 -16.00 -4.01 -6.73
C LEU A 189 -17.43 -4.13 -6.22
N HIS A 190 -17.74 -5.18 -5.44
CA HIS A 190 -19.04 -5.33 -4.77
C HIS A 190 -19.36 -4.12 -3.89
N ALA A 191 -18.43 -3.73 -3.00
CA ALA A 191 -18.60 -2.56 -2.14
C ALA A 191 -18.83 -1.28 -2.96
N THR A 192 -18.07 -1.09 -4.03
CA THR A 192 -18.20 0.08 -4.94
C THR A 192 -19.56 0.12 -5.62
N LEU A 193 -20.03 -1.01 -6.14
CA LEU A 193 -21.35 -1.11 -6.78
C LEU A 193 -22.49 -0.83 -5.80
N ARG A 194 -22.38 -1.32 -4.55
CA ARG A 194 -23.33 -1.00 -3.48
C ARG A 194 -23.35 0.48 -3.14
N ARG A 195 -22.19 1.15 -3.13
CA ARG A 195 -22.09 2.62 -2.95
C ARG A 195 -22.75 3.41 -4.09
N LEU A 196 -22.74 2.87 -5.31
CA LEU A 196 -23.41 3.44 -6.47
C LEU A 196 -24.91 3.10 -6.58
N GLY A 197 -25.46 2.34 -5.62
CA GLY A 197 -26.85 1.87 -5.65
C GLY A 197 -27.10 0.77 -6.70
N ARG A 198 -26.06 0.20 -7.32
CA ARG A 198 -26.15 -0.82 -8.39
C ARG A 198 -26.24 -2.23 -7.80
N GLN A 199 -27.34 -2.51 -7.10
CA GLN A 199 -27.52 -3.76 -6.34
C GLN A 199 -27.48 -5.02 -7.22
N GLU A 200 -28.12 -4.98 -8.41
CA GLU A 200 -28.13 -6.11 -9.34
C GLU A 200 -26.74 -6.45 -9.86
N ASP A 201 -25.94 -5.44 -10.17
CA ASP A 201 -24.56 -5.65 -10.62
C ASP A 201 -23.66 -6.16 -9.49
N ALA A 202 -23.85 -5.66 -8.26
CA ALA A 202 -23.18 -6.20 -7.08
C ALA A 202 -23.52 -7.67 -6.85
N ALA A 203 -24.79 -8.07 -7.05
CA ALA A 203 -25.20 -9.48 -6.97
C ALA A 203 -24.54 -10.35 -8.06
N LYS A 204 -24.35 -9.83 -9.28
CA LYS A 204 -23.63 -10.55 -10.36
C LYS A 204 -22.18 -10.85 -9.98
N VAL A 205 -21.50 -9.91 -9.30
CA VAL A 205 -20.13 -10.15 -8.80
C VAL A 205 -20.08 -11.36 -7.87
N LEU A 206 -21.08 -11.50 -6.99
CA LEU A 206 -21.17 -12.65 -6.06
C LEU A 206 -21.43 -13.97 -6.78
N GLY A 207 -21.96 -13.96 -7.99
CA GLY A 207 -22.30 -15.17 -8.76
C GLY A 207 -21.11 -16.12 -8.95
N GLY A 208 -19.92 -15.58 -9.17
CA GLY A 208 -18.68 -16.34 -9.38
C GLY A 208 -17.98 -16.81 -8.10
N ILE A 209 -18.47 -16.44 -6.91
CA ILE A 209 -17.83 -16.73 -5.62
C ILE A 209 -18.34 -18.05 -5.02
N SER A 210 -17.43 -18.90 -4.55
CA SER A 210 -17.75 -20.17 -3.88
C SER A 210 -16.77 -20.48 -2.75
N GLU A 211 -17.17 -21.33 -1.82
CA GLU A 211 -16.32 -21.83 -0.72
C GLU A 211 -15.10 -22.63 -1.19
N GLY A 212 -15.18 -23.21 -2.39
CA GLY A 212 -14.10 -24.03 -2.95
C GLY A 212 -12.97 -23.23 -3.60
N MET A 213 -13.02 -21.90 -3.60
CA MET A 213 -11.94 -21.05 -4.14
C MET A 213 -10.68 -21.18 -3.30
N LYS A 214 -9.52 -21.27 -3.97
CA LYS A 214 -8.21 -21.42 -3.34
C LYS A 214 -7.65 -20.03 -3.01
N VAL A 215 -7.76 -19.66 -1.75
CA VAL A 215 -7.36 -18.34 -1.24
C VAL A 215 -6.33 -18.53 -0.13
N GLU A 216 -5.19 -17.89 -0.26
CA GLU A 216 -4.11 -17.91 0.74
C GLU A 216 -4.04 -16.62 1.53
N GLU A 217 -4.07 -15.46 0.87
CA GLU A 217 -3.91 -14.15 1.49
C GLU A 217 -5.25 -13.43 1.74
N ASN A 218 -6.26 -13.64 0.89
CA ASN A 218 -7.50 -12.87 0.90
C ASN A 218 -8.68 -13.59 1.58
N THR A 219 -8.42 -14.43 2.58
CA THR A 219 -9.44 -15.21 3.30
C THR A 219 -10.51 -14.32 3.97
N SER A 220 -10.13 -13.18 4.50
CA SER A 220 -11.07 -12.18 5.04
C SER A 220 -12.06 -11.71 3.99
N TYR A 221 -11.60 -11.41 2.78
CA TYR A 221 -12.47 -11.00 1.68
C TYR A 221 -13.36 -12.12 1.18
N LEU A 222 -12.85 -13.37 1.13
CA LEU A 222 -13.69 -14.54 0.80
C LEU A 222 -14.82 -14.69 1.82
N ASN A 223 -14.52 -14.62 3.12
CA ASN A 223 -15.54 -14.69 4.16
C ASN A 223 -16.60 -13.60 4.02
N LEU A 224 -16.20 -12.36 3.72
CA LEU A 224 -17.13 -11.26 3.46
C LEU A 224 -18.01 -11.52 2.23
N LEU A 225 -17.43 -11.98 1.12
CA LEU A 225 -18.20 -12.26 -0.09
C LEU A 225 -19.20 -13.43 0.12
N LEU A 226 -18.82 -14.44 0.89
CA LEU A 226 -19.72 -15.54 1.28
C LEU A 226 -20.84 -15.06 2.21
N PHE A 227 -20.54 -14.14 3.12
CA PHE A 227 -21.55 -13.48 3.96
C PHE A 227 -22.51 -12.64 3.11
N PHE A 228 -22.01 -11.81 2.18
CA PHE A 228 -22.87 -11.03 1.28
C PHE A 228 -23.73 -11.90 0.37
N LYS A 229 -23.29 -13.13 0.09
CA LYS A 229 -24.02 -14.15 -0.64
C LYS A 229 -25.05 -14.91 0.20
N GLY A 230 -25.03 -14.75 1.53
CA GLY A 230 -25.89 -15.45 2.48
C GLY A 230 -25.47 -16.88 2.80
N LEU A 231 -24.22 -17.26 2.48
CA LEU A 231 -23.62 -18.56 2.78
C LEU A 231 -22.95 -18.61 4.16
N LYS A 232 -22.66 -17.45 4.75
CA LYS A 232 -22.17 -17.29 6.12
C LYS A 232 -22.98 -16.24 6.86
N THR A 233 -23.06 -16.36 8.18
CA THR A 233 -23.70 -15.39 9.04
C THR A 233 -22.72 -14.31 9.49
N GLU A 234 -23.24 -13.17 9.98
CA GLU A 234 -22.44 -12.08 10.58
C GLU A 234 -21.58 -12.59 11.74
N ASP A 235 -22.20 -13.38 12.64
CA ASP A 235 -21.51 -13.91 13.82
C ASP A 235 -20.37 -14.86 13.45
N GLU A 236 -20.56 -15.74 12.45
CA GLU A 236 -19.52 -16.65 11.99
C GLU A 236 -18.28 -15.91 11.50
N ILE A 237 -18.44 -14.87 10.66
CA ILE A 237 -17.30 -14.15 10.10
C ILE A 237 -16.64 -13.23 11.12
N LEU A 238 -17.39 -12.62 12.03
CA LEU A 238 -16.84 -11.79 13.11
C LEU A 238 -16.06 -12.63 14.12
N ASN A 239 -16.58 -13.82 14.50
CA ASN A 239 -15.87 -14.73 15.39
C ASN A 239 -14.59 -15.28 14.73
N TRP A 240 -14.64 -15.60 13.43
CA TRP A 240 -13.46 -16.04 12.69
C TRP A 240 -12.35 -14.98 12.68
N ALA A 241 -12.70 -13.69 12.55
CA ALA A 241 -11.76 -12.59 12.46
C ALA A 241 -11.20 -12.12 13.83
N ALA A 242 -11.76 -12.60 14.96
CA ALA A 242 -11.52 -12.02 16.28
C ALA A 242 -10.07 -12.09 16.76
N ASP A 243 -9.30 -13.12 16.34
CA ASP A 243 -7.93 -13.36 16.81
C ASP A 243 -6.87 -12.58 16.03
N SER A 244 -7.24 -11.87 14.98
CA SER A 244 -6.34 -11.08 14.13
C SER A 244 -6.80 -9.64 14.01
N GLU A 245 -5.98 -8.68 14.42
CA GLU A 245 -6.31 -7.25 14.30
C GLU A 245 -6.52 -6.82 12.84
N LEU A 246 -5.79 -7.40 11.90
CA LEU A 246 -5.94 -7.15 10.46
C LEU A 246 -7.29 -7.68 9.96
N ASP A 247 -7.62 -8.94 10.30
CA ASP A 247 -8.86 -9.57 9.87
C ASP A 247 -10.07 -8.88 10.53
N ALA A 248 -9.96 -8.56 11.81
CA ALA A 248 -11.01 -7.82 12.53
C ALA A 248 -11.30 -6.45 11.90
N ALA A 249 -10.27 -5.71 11.48
CA ALA A 249 -10.44 -4.44 10.77
C ALA A 249 -11.06 -4.65 9.38
N THR A 250 -10.63 -5.68 8.64
CA THR A 250 -11.09 -5.97 7.28
C THR A 250 -12.54 -6.46 7.28
N VAL A 251 -12.84 -7.47 8.10
CA VAL A 251 -14.19 -8.07 8.21
C VAL A 251 -15.16 -7.07 8.84
N GLY A 252 -14.73 -6.40 9.92
CA GLY A 252 -15.55 -5.37 10.57
C GLY A 252 -15.94 -4.24 9.62
N TYR A 253 -15.02 -3.79 8.74
CA TYR A 253 -15.34 -2.80 7.73
C TYR A 253 -16.41 -3.31 6.75
N GLY A 254 -16.24 -4.53 6.22
CA GLY A 254 -17.21 -5.12 5.30
C GLY A 254 -18.60 -5.28 5.91
N VAL A 255 -18.70 -5.74 7.17
CA VAL A 255 -19.96 -5.83 7.91
C VAL A 255 -20.57 -4.44 8.16
N GLY A 256 -19.75 -3.46 8.55
CA GLY A 256 -20.19 -2.07 8.70
C GLY A 256 -20.78 -1.51 7.39
N CYS A 257 -20.11 -1.78 6.26
CA CYS A 257 -20.62 -1.42 4.94
C CYS A 257 -21.93 -2.11 4.61
N TRP A 258 -22.11 -3.40 4.94
CA TRP A 258 -23.37 -4.11 4.75
C TRP A 258 -24.52 -3.41 5.48
N HIS A 259 -24.32 -3.01 6.74
CA HIS A 259 -25.31 -2.25 7.49
C HIS A 259 -25.57 -0.86 6.90
N LEU A 260 -24.53 -0.17 6.44
CA LEU A 260 -24.66 1.11 5.76
C LEU A 260 -25.54 1.00 4.51
N TYR A 261 -25.28 -0.02 3.66
CA TYR A 261 -26.08 -0.26 2.45
C TYR A 261 -27.51 -0.72 2.72
N SER A 262 -27.75 -1.27 3.89
CA SER A 262 -29.08 -1.68 4.38
C SER A 262 -29.84 -0.56 5.11
N GLY A 263 -29.29 0.67 5.11
CA GLY A 263 -29.91 1.83 5.74
C GLY A 263 -29.74 1.92 7.27
N GLN A 264 -28.96 1.01 7.87
CA GLN A 264 -28.71 0.94 9.33
C GLN A 264 -27.47 1.78 9.70
N LYS A 265 -27.53 3.09 9.52
CA LYS A 265 -26.39 4.01 9.65
C LYS A 265 -25.73 3.99 11.02
N GLU A 266 -26.51 3.94 12.09
CA GLU A 266 -26.03 3.92 13.49
C GLU A 266 -25.22 2.63 13.76
N LYS A 267 -25.72 1.48 13.27
CA LYS A 267 -25.00 0.21 13.40
C LYS A 267 -23.70 0.23 12.60
N ALA A 268 -23.74 0.76 11.38
CA ALA A 268 -22.54 0.93 10.55
C ALA A 268 -21.49 1.82 11.23
N SER A 269 -21.90 2.97 11.78
CA SER A 269 -21.03 3.89 12.52
C SER A 269 -20.36 3.18 13.70
N GLY A 270 -21.11 2.40 14.48
CA GLY A 270 -20.58 1.63 15.60
C GLY A 270 -19.47 0.65 15.18
N PHE A 271 -19.61 -0.03 14.02
CA PHE A 271 -18.55 -0.86 13.46
C PHE A 271 -17.31 -0.03 13.09
N PHE A 272 -17.49 1.06 12.36
CA PHE A 272 -16.37 1.91 11.94
C PHE A 272 -15.65 2.56 13.12
N GLU A 273 -16.40 3.03 14.14
CA GLU A 273 -15.83 3.60 15.37
C GLU A 273 -14.99 2.57 16.13
N LYS A 274 -15.46 1.31 16.23
CA LYS A 274 -14.70 0.23 16.85
C LYS A 274 -13.40 -0.03 16.10
N ILE A 275 -13.43 -0.10 14.77
CA ILE A 275 -12.24 -0.36 13.95
C ILE A 275 -11.18 0.72 14.16
N VAL A 276 -11.56 2.01 14.11
CA VAL A 276 -10.60 3.11 14.21
C VAL A 276 -10.04 3.31 15.63
N THR A 277 -10.48 2.55 16.62
CA THR A 277 -9.83 2.47 17.95
C THR A 277 -8.72 1.41 18.01
N GLY A 278 -8.66 0.49 17.05
CA GLY A 278 -7.66 -0.57 16.98
C GLY A 278 -6.24 -0.07 16.72
N ARG A 279 -5.28 -0.99 16.80
CA ARG A 279 -3.84 -0.72 16.60
C ARG A 279 -3.42 -0.82 15.15
N TYR A 280 -4.06 -1.70 14.37
CA TYR A 280 -3.62 -2.04 13.02
C TYR A 280 -4.10 -1.01 11.98
N TRP A 281 -3.74 0.26 12.22
CA TRP A 281 -4.16 1.40 11.43
C TRP A 281 -3.71 1.40 9.94
N PRO A 282 -2.71 0.59 9.49
CA PRO A 282 -2.39 0.49 8.07
C PRO A 282 -3.34 -0.40 7.26
N ALA A 283 -4.20 -1.20 7.91
CA ALA A 283 -5.18 -2.03 7.22
C ALA A 283 -6.11 -1.19 6.34
N PHE A 284 -6.39 -1.66 5.13
CA PHE A 284 -7.32 -0.95 4.23
C PHE A 284 -8.73 -0.83 4.81
N GLY A 285 -9.18 -1.83 5.58
CA GLY A 285 -10.44 -1.76 6.32
C GLY A 285 -10.47 -0.63 7.34
N PHE A 286 -9.35 -0.42 8.07
CA PHE A 286 -9.22 0.70 9.00
C PHE A 286 -9.24 2.06 8.28
N ILE A 287 -8.43 2.20 7.22
CA ILE A 287 -8.36 3.43 6.42
C ILE A 287 -9.73 3.76 5.81
N ALA A 288 -10.42 2.75 5.31
CA ALA A 288 -11.74 2.92 4.73
C ALA A 288 -12.80 3.28 5.79
N ALA A 289 -12.73 2.70 6.99
CA ALA A 289 -13.60 3.07 8.11
C ALA A 289 -13.41 4.55 8.54
N GLU A 290 -12.15 5.02 8.59
CA GLU A 290 -11.86 6.45 8.80
C GLU A 290 -12.52 7.33 7.73
N ALA A 291 -12.38 6.93 6.45
CA ALA A 291 -12.94 7.67 5.33
C ALA A 291 -14.48 7.71 5.39
N GLU A 292 -15.14 6.62 5.79
CA GLU A 292 -16.58 6.60 5.97
C GLU A 292 -17.03 7.51 7.13
N LEU A 293 -16.38 7.43 8.28
CA LEU A 293 -16.69 8.30 9.42
C LEU A 293 -16.45 9.79 9.08
N ALA A 294 -15.42 10.10 8.30
CA ALA A 294 -15.17 11.47 7.86
C ALA A 294 -16.26 11.98 6.91
N ARG A 295 -16.87 11.10 6.09
CA ARG A 295 -17.99 11.45 5.19
C ARG A 295 -19.33 11.55 5.89
N MET A 296 -19.48 10.93 7.07
CA MET A 296 -20.71 10.94 7.85
C MET A 296 -20.87 12.22 8.69
N LYS A 297 -19.78 12.97 8.90
CA LYS A 297 -19.78 14.28 9.58
C LYS A 297 -20.34 15.36 8.70
#